data_f9a64ca49f30341522e2ebde72b7d293
#
_entry.id   f9a64ca49f30341522e2ebde72b7d293
#
_cell.length_a   1.000
_cell.length_b   1.000
_cell.length_c   1.000
_cell.angle_alpha   90.00
_cell.angle_beta   90.00
_cell.angle_gamma   90.00
#
_symmetry.space_group_name_H-M   'P 1'
#
loop_
_entity.id
_entity.type
_entity.pdbx_description
1 polymer ?
#
loop_
_entity_poly.entity_id
_entity_poly.type
_entity_poly.pdbx_seq_one_letter_code
_entity_poly.pdbx_strand_id
1 'polypeptide(L)'
;MTQTDRTREHLIETYRKKAKHYDITSRLYPAPGYPQRTQRLRAIHALGLRPGDTVVDIACGTGLNFPLLEKVVGPGGRIVGVDLTDAMLARAQYRIATSGWSNISLVQADAADFDFPTEVDAILSTYALSQVPECADVIAHGAAALSGGGRWVVLDLKVPDNTPGWLAQLGTAIVRHFASIDEWIMRRPWETIRTAMQEELADPSWTELCFGTAFLAAGSR
;
A
#
# COMPACT_ATOMS: atom_id res chain seq x y z
N MET A 1 -6.01 -26.52 -2.73
CA MET A 1 -6.23 -25.07 -2.74
C MET A 1 -6.42 -24.61 -1.31
N THR A 2 -5.49 -23.85 -0.80
CA THR A 2 -5.49 -23.33 0.58
C THR A 2 -6.51 -22.19 0.73
N GLN A 3 -6.79 -21.75 1.96
CA GLN A 3 -7.62 -20.57 2.22
C GLN A 3 -6.98 -19.31 1.60
N THR A 4 -5.66 -19.21 1.69
CA THR A 4 -4.86 -18.12 1.12
C THR A 4 -5.00 -18.06 -0.41
N ASP A 5 -4.94 -19.22 -1.11
CA ASP A 5 -5.11 -19.27 -2.57
C ASP A 5 -6.46 -18.71 -3.00
N ARG A 6 -7.54 -19.07 -2.27
CA ARG A 6 -8.89 -18.57 -2.55
C ARG A 6 -9.01 -17.06 -2.32
N THR A 7 -8.35 -16.54 -1.29
CA THR A 7 -8.31 -15.10 -1.01
C THR A 7 -7.60 -14.35 -2.13
N ARG A 8 -6.45 -14.86 -2.61
CA ARG A 8 -5.70 -14.30 -3.75
C ARG A 8 -6.52 -14.28 -5.04
N GLU A 9 -7.14 -15.39 -5.41
CA GLU A 9 -8.00 -15.47 -6.61
C GLU A 9 -9.16 -14.47 -6.53
N HIS A 10 -9.81 -14.39 -5.39
CA HIS A 10 -10.90 -13.43 -5.15
C HIS A 10 -10.45 -11.98 -5.28
N LEU A 11 -9.27 -11.63 -4.75
CA LEU A 11 -8.67 -10.31 -4.89
C LEU A 11 -8.40 -9.98 -6.36
N ILE A 12 -7.77 -10.89 -7.10
CA ILE A 12 -7.47 -10.71 -8.53
C ILE A 12 -8.76 -10.44 -9.32
N GLU A 13 -9.80 -11.27 -9.15
CA GLU A 13 -11.07 -11.06 -9.86
C GLU A 13 -11.74 -9.74 -9.49
N THR A 14 -11.74 -9.40 -8.21
CA THR A 14 -12.34 -8.17 -7.70
C THR A 14 -11.66 -6.94 -8.30
N TYR A 15 -10.33 -6.91 -8.30
CA TYR A 15 -9.58 -5.78 -8.82
C TYR A 15 -9.54 -5.73 -10.35
N ARG A 16 -9.60 -6.86 -11.06
CA ARG A 16 -9.80 -6.89 -12.53
C ARG A 16 -11.10 -6.18 -12.94
N LYS A 17 -12.21 -6.45 -12.23
CA LYS A 17 -13.51 -5.81 -12.50
C LYS A 17 -13.47 -4.30 -12.20
N LYS A 18 -12.70 -3.88 -11.21
CA LYS A 18 -12.64 -2.48 -10.76
C LYS A 18 -11.62 -1.63 -11.51
N ALA A 19 -10.60 -2.22 -12.13
CA ALA A 19 -9.45 -1.51 -12.70
C ALA A 19 -9.85 -0.33 -13.62
N LYS A 20 -10.89 -0.49 -14.44
CA LYS A 20 -11.34 0.55 -15.39
C LYS A 20 -11.82 1.84 -14.70
N HIS A 21 -12.41 1.72 -13.52
CA HIS A 21 -13.02 2.85 -12.81
C HIS A 21 -12.33 3.14 -11.48
N TYR A 22 -11.25 2.42 -11.19
CA TYR A 22 -10.58 2.47 -9.89
C TYR A 22 -10.12 3.89 -9.51
N ASP A 23 -9.54 4.63 -10.43
CA ASP A 23 -9.06 6.00 -10.18
C ASP A 23 -10.18 6.98 -9.81
N ILE A 24 -11.41 6.73 -10.29
CA ILE A 24 -12.59 7.53 -9.97
C ILE A 24 -13.18 7.05 -8.65
N THR A 25 -13.39 5.74 -8.52
CA THR A 25 -14.01 5.16 -7.32
C THR A 25 -13.13 5.28 -6.09
N SER A 26 -11.80 5.19 -6.24
CA SER A 26 -10.88 5.37 -5.13
C SER A 26 -10.93 6.78 -4.54
N ARG A 27 -11.25 7.82 -5.34
CA ARG A 27 -11.42 9.20 -4.85
C ARG A 27 -12.65 9.37 -3.97
N LEU A 28 -13.64 8.50 -4.12
CA LEU A 28 -14.88 8.50 -3.35
C LEU A 28 -14.79 7.63 -2.08
N TYR A 29 -13.68 6.93 -1.92
CA TYR A 29 -13.47 5.95 -0.85
C TYR A 29 -12.42 6.45 0.17
N PRO A 30 -12.59 6.20 1.48
CA PRO A 30 -13.66 5.47 2.18
C PRO A 30 -14.94 6.29 2.36
N ALA A 31 -14.92 7.59 2.13
CA ALA A 31 -16.08 8.47 2.18
C ALA A 31 -15.87 9.67 1.25
N PRO A 32 -16.94 10.29 0.72
CA PRO A 32 -16.83 11.54 0.00
C PRO A 32 -16.08 12.59 0.83
N GLY A 33 -15.07 13.22 0.23
CA GLY A 33 -14.24 14.22 0.93
C GLY A 33 -13.05 13.65 1.72
N TYR A 34 -12.85 12.33 1.75
CA TYR A 34 -11.65 11.75 2.36
C TYR A 34 -10.39 12.22 1.61
N PRO A 35 -9.40 12.82 2.30
CA PRO A 35 -8.29 13.51 1.66
C PRO A 35 -7.17 12.55 1.22
N GLN A 36 -7.48 11.54 0.39
CA GLN A 36 -6.51 10.50 -0.03
C GLN A 36 -5.21 11.08 -0.56
N ARG A 37 -5.28 12.10 -1.43
CA ARG A 37 -4.09 12.73 -2.00
C ARG A 37 -3.21 13.35 -0.91
N THR A 38 -3.81 14.01 0.07
CA THR A 38 -3.07 14.61 1.19
C THR A 38 -2.41 13.53 2.05
N GLN A 39 -3.11 12.42 2.30
CA GLN A 39 -2.53 11.32 3.08
C GLN A 39 -1.39 10.63 2.31
N ARG A 40 -1.53 10.40 1.00
CA ARG A 40 -0.43 9.88 0.17
C ARG A 40 0.78 10.82 0.17
N LEU A 41 0.57 12.14 0.11
CA LEU A 41 1.67 13.11 0.23
C LEU A 41 2.37 13.03 1.59
N ARG A 42 1.61 12.83 2.69
CA ARG A 42 2.19 12.61 4.02
C ARG A 42 3.03 11.33 4.06
N ALA A 43 2.52 10.24 3.48
CA ALA A 43 3.26 8.98 3.40
C ALA A 43 4.57 9.12 2.62
N ILE A 44 4.52 9.78 1.47
CA ILE A 44 5.72 10.02 0.64
C ILE A 44 6.71 10.94 1.36
N HIS A 45 6.24 11.98 2.04
CA HIS A 45 7.11 12.83 2.85
C HIS A 45 7.79 12.05 3.99
N ALA A 46 7.06 11.10 4.61
CA ALA A 46 7.62 10.26 5.68
C ALA A 46 8.71 9.30 5.20
N LEU A 47 8.80 9.00 3.89
CA LEU A 47 9.88 8.21 3.31
C LEU A 47 11.24 8.92 3.37
N GLY A 48 11.26 10.26 3.42
CA GLY A 48 12.50 11.03 3.44
C GLY A 48 13.33 10.93 2.15
N LEU A 49 12.70 10.60 1.02
CA LEU A 49 13.32 10.42 -0.29
C LEU A 49 14.09 11.63 -0.76
N ARG A 50 15.16 11.37 -1.51
CA ARG A 50 16.02 12.34 -2.18
C ARG A 50 16.02 12.09 -3.70
N PRO A 51 16.39 13.09 -4.50
CA PRO A 51 16.64 12.87 -5.93
C PRO A 51 17.69 11.76 -6.15
N GLY A 52 17.37 10.80 -7.02
CA GLY A 52 18.23 9.66 -7.30
C GLY A 52 17.88 8.36 -6.54
N ASP A 53 17.06 8.43 -5.49
CA ASP A 53 16.71 7.27 -4.68
C ASP A 53 15.92 6.21 -5.44
N THR A 54 16.06 4.96 -4.99
CA THR A 54 15.27 3.80 -5.43
C THR A 54 14.13 3.54 -4.45
N VAL A 55 12.91 3.53 -4.94
CA VAL A 55 11.70 3.24 -4.13
C VAL A 55 10.88 2.09 -4.71
N VAL A 56 10.42 1.20 -3.83
CA VAL A 56 9.48 0.12 -4.16
C VAL A 56 8.09 0.51 -3.65
N ASP A 57 7.09 0.53 -4.55
CA ASP A 57 5.67 0.76 -4.23
C ASP A 57 4.94 -0.58 -4.25
N ILE A 58 4.73 -1.16 -3.07
CA ILE A 58 4.08 -2.47 -2.88
C ILE A 58 2.57 -2.35 -2.98
N ALA A 59 1.97 -3.22 -3.80
CA ALA A 59 0.58 -3.19 -4.21
C ALA A 59 0.21 -1.81 -4.81
N CYS A 60 0.99 -1.41 -5.81
CA CYS A 60 0.94 -0.06 -6.41
C CYS A 60 -0.38 0.24 -7.14
N GLY A 61 -1.18 -0.79 -7.46
CA GLY A 61 -2.44 -0.68 -8.17
C GLY A 61 -2.27 0.00 -9.53
N THR A 62 -3.06 1.04 -9.78
CA THR A 62 -3.01 1.85 -11.01
C THR A 62 -1.88 2.88 -11.02
N GLY A 63 -0.97 2.86 -10.05
CA GLY A 63 0.17 3.78 -9.95
C GLY A 63 -0.21 5.19 -9.48
N LEU A 64 -1.16 5.34 -8.56
CA LEU A 64 -1.57 6.66 -8.04
C LEU A 64 -0.45 7.37 -7.25
N ASN A 65 0.55 6.63 -6.75
CA ASN A 65 1.71 7.20 -6.07
C ASN A 65 2.78 7.70 -7.06
N PHE A 66 2.86 7.15 -8.28
CA PHE A 66 3.95 7.42 -9.20
C PHE A 66 4.18 8.91 -9.50
N PRO A 67 3.13 9.73 -9.77
CA PRO A 67 3.34 11.16 -10.00
C PRO A 67 3.91 11.91 -8.80
N LEU A 68 3.67 11.38 -7.59
CA LEU A 68 4.14 11.98 -6.35
C LEU A 68 5.57 11.53 -6.03
N LEU A 69 5.88 10.25 -6.26
CA LEU A 69 7.20 9.67 -6.09
C LEU A 69 8.18 10.25 -7.11
N GLU A 70 7.79 10.27 -8.41
CA GLU A 70 8.60 10.79 -9.51
C GLU A 70 9.03 12.25 -9.29
N LYS A 71 8.11 13.05 -8.74
CA LYS A 71 8.42 14.46 -8.40
C LYS A 71 9.53 14.58 -7.37
N VAL A 72 9.73 13.57 -6.50
CA VAL A 72 10.73 13.60 -5.43
C VAL A 72 12.04 12.97 -5.88
N VAL A 73 11.97 11.74 -6.44
CA VAL A 73 13.18 11.02 -6.85
C VAL A 73 13.76 11.55 -8.16
N GLY A 74 12.94 12.16 -9.01
CA GLY A 74 13.32 12.70 -10.30
C GLY A 74 13.72 11.63 -11.31
N PRO A 75 14.12 12.03 -12.52
CA PRO A 75 14.46 11.10 -13.62
C PRO A 75 15.73 10.27 -13.36
N GLY A 76 16.56 10.67 -12.40
CA GLY A 76 17.72 9.90 -11.95
C GLY A 76 17.43 8.85 -10.90
N GLY A 77 16.24 8.88 -10.29
CA GLY A 77 15.79 7.89 -9.32
C GLY A 77 15.12 6.70 -10.02
N ARG A 78 14.76 5.68 -9.24
CA ARG A 78 14.10 4.47 -9.73
C ARG A 78 12.85 4.18 -8.93
N ILE A 79 11.75 3.85 -9.61
CA ILE A 79 10.50 3.42 -8.99
C ILE A 79 10.18 2.00 -9.47
N VAL A 80 9.94 1.09 -8.54
CA VAL A 80 9.50 -0.28 -8.84
C VAL A 80 8.09 -0.43 -8.29
N GLY A 81 7.10 -0.52 -9.17
CA GLY A 81 5.71 -0.77 -8.79
C GLY A 81 5.42 -2.26 -8.84
N VAL A 82 4.97 -2.82 -7.73
CA VAL A 82 4.62 -4.25 -7.60
C VAL A 82 3.12 -4.36 -7.37
N ASP A 83 2.44 -5.21 -8.14
CA ASP A 83 1.02 -5.52 -7.91
C ASP A 83 0.70 -6.94 -8.38
N LEU A 84 -0.23 -7.58 -7.69
CA LEU A 84 -0.70 -8.94 -8.01
C LEU A 84 -1.54 -8.96 -9.29
N THR A 85 -2.24 -7.86 -9.61
CA THR A 85 -3.32 -7.81 -10.58
C THR A 85 -2.85 -7.22 -11.92
N ASP A 86 -2.88 -8.04 -12.97
CA ASP A 86 -2.54 -7.66 -14.35
C ASP A 86 -3.33 -6.43 -14.85
N ALA A 87 -4.62 -6.37 -14.57
CA ALA A 87 -5.46 -5.25 -14.99
C ALA A 87 -5.11 -3.93 -14.29
N MET A 88 -4.62 -3.97 -13.04
CA MET A 88 -4.10 -2.80 -12.33
C MET A 88 -2.80 -2.34 -12.96
N LEU A 89 -1.87 -3.28 -13.21
CA LEU A 89 -0.60 -2.98 -13.86
C LEU A 89 -0.77 -2.44 -15.28
N ALA A 90 -1.75 -2.92 -16.04
CA ALA A 90 -2.08 -2.36 -17.37
C ALA A 90 -2.47 -0.87 -17.27
N ARG A 91 -3.20 -0.46 -16.23
CA ARG A 91 -3.53 0.95 -15.97
C ARG A 91 -2.32 1.75 -15.51
N ALA A 92 -1.48 1.16 -14.67
CA ALA A 92 -0.22 1.76 -14.25
C ALA A 92 0.73 1.98 -15.46
N GLN A 93 0.85 0.98 -16.34
CA GLN A 93 1.63 1.07 -17.58
C GLN A 93 1.13 2.18 -18.52
N TYR A 94 -0.21 2.28 -18.67
CA TYR A 94 -0.80 3.37 -19.43
C TYR A 94 -0.43 4.74 -18.85
N ARG A 95 -0.48 4.88 -17.51
CA ARG A 95 -0.09 6.11 -16.80
C ARG A 95 1.38 6.44 -17.04
N ILE A 96 2.28 5.46 -16.94
CA ILE A 96 3.72 5.63 -17.20
C ILE A 96 3.94 6.13 -18.62
N ALA A 97 3.35 5.45 -19.61
CA ALA A 97 3.52 5.80 -21.03
C ALA A 97 2.98 7.20 -21.35
N THR A 98 1.80 7.57 -20.84
CA THR A 98 1.21 8.88 -21.10
C THR A 98 1.91 10.03 -20.38
N SER A 99 2.66 9.73 -19.30
CA SER A 99 3.45 10.71 -18.56
C SER A 99 4.90 10.82 -19.06
N GLY A 100 5.34 9.89 -19.92
CA GLY A 100 6.69 9.89 -20.48
C GLY A 100 7.78 9.48 -19.47
N TRP A 101 7.43 8.78 -18.39
CA TRP A 101 8.41 8.33 -17.41
C TRP A 101 9.17 7.10 -17.91
N SER A 102 10.50 7.12 -17.79
CA SER A 102 11.39 6.04 -18.22
C SER A 102 12.06 5.30 -17.05
N ASN A 103 11.91 5.81 -15.84
CA ASN A 103 12.55 5.31 -14.62
C ASN A 103 11.59 4.50 -13.71
N ILE A 104 10.40 4.17 -14.21
CA ILE A 104 9.42 3.36 -13.49
C ILE A 104 9.30 1.98 -14.15
N SER A 105 9.50 0.93 -13.39
CA SER A 105 9.30 -0.46 -13.80
C SER A 105 8.15 -1.11 -13.04
N LEU A 106 7.44 -2.03 -13.69
CA LEU A 106 6.33 -2.76 -13.10
C LEU A 106 6.67 -4.25 -12.98
N VAL A 107 6.31 -4.84 -11.86
CA VAL A 107 6.47 -6.27 -11.60
C VAL A 107 5.11 -6.84 -11.20
N GLN A 108 4.65 -7.87 -11.92
CA GLN A 108 3.48 -8.63 -11.51
C GLN A 108 3.92 -9.73 -10.55
N ALA A 109 3.64 -9.54 -9.27
CA ALA A 109 3.96 -10.51 -8.23
C ALA A 109 2.99 -10.38 -7.05
N ASP A 110 2.84 -11.47 -6.29
CA ASP A 110 2.32 -11.37 -4.94
C ASP A 110 3.34 -10.65 -4.06
N ALA A 111 2.88 -9.74 -3.21
CA ALA A 111 3.77 -9.00 -2.31
C ALA A 111 4.52 -9.94 -1.34
N ALA A 112 3.91 -11.06 -0.95
CA ALA A 112 4.51 -12.05 -0.06
C ALA A 112 5.65 -12.84 -0.72
N ASP A 113 5.56 -13.04 -2.04
CA ASP A 113 6.53 -13.80 -2.84
C ASP A 113 7.49 -12.88 -3.63
N PHE A 114 7.42 -11.56 -3.43
CA PHE A 114 8.23 -10.60 -4.18
C PHE A 114 9.68 -10.56 -3.67
N ASP A 115 10.61 -10.83 -4.59
CA ASP A 115 12.04 -10.67 -4.35
C ASP A 115 12.41 -9.18 -4.43
N PHE A 116 12.59 -8.56 -3.27
CA PHE A 116 13.00 -7.17 -3.22
C PHE A 116 14.40 -6.99 -3.82
N PRO A 117 14.61 -5.91 -4.61
CA PRO A 117 15.97 -5.55 -5.03
C PRO A 117 16.85 -5.30 -3.80
N THR A 118 18.14 -5.50 -3.94
CA THR A 118 19.10 -5.09 -2.91
C THR A 118 19.25 -3.56 -2.89
N GLU A 119 19.53 -3.00 -1.72
CA GLU A 119 19.82 -1.56 -1.55
C GLU A 119 18.66 -0.65 -1.99
N VAL A 120 17.46 -0.93 -1.47
CA VAL A 120 16.29 -0.07 -1.66
C VAL A 120 16.34 1.07 -0.65
N ASP A 121 16.22 2.32 -1.12
CA ASP A 121 16.23 3.50 -0.24
C ASP A 121 14.90 3.70 0.47
N ALA A 122 13.79 3.29 -0.16
CA ALA A 122 12.49 3.38 0.48
C ALA A 122 11.50 2.33 -0.03
N ILE A 123 10.59 1.91 0.86
CA ILE A 123 9.47 1.05 0.53
C ILE A 123 8.17 1.74 0.97
N LEU A 124 7.19 1.73 0.09
CA LEU A 124 5.87 2.32 0.31
C LEU A 124 4.78 1.28 0.08
N SER A 125 3.75 1.29 0.91
CA SER A 125 2.47 0.68 0.56
C SER A 125 1.33 1.60 0.98
N THR A 126 0.31 1.76 0.13
CA THR A 126 -0.81 2.65 0.42
C THR A 126 -2.15 2.00 0.13
N TYR A 127 -2.97 1.83 1.17
CA TYR A 127 -4.33 1.29 1.12
C TYR A 127 -4.42 -0.13 0.54
N ALA A 128 -3.43 -0.97 0.84
CA ALA A 128 -3.33 -2.29 0.23
C ALA A 128 -2.73 -3.37 1.14
N LEU A 129 -1.69 -3.06 1.92
CA LEU A 129 -0.94 -4.08 2.67
C LEU A 129 -1.83 -4.85 3.66
N SER A 130 -2.84 -4.20 4.23
CA SER A 130 -3.82 -4.84 5.11
C SER A 130 -4.68 -5.91 4.41
N GLN A 131 -4.68 -5.94 3.07
CA GLN A 131 -5.35 -6.98 2.28
C GLN A 131 -4.48 -8.25 2.13
N VAL A 132 -3.16 -8.12 2.33
CA VAL A 132 -2.21 -9.23 2.21
C VAL A 132 -2.24 -10.06 3.49
N PRO A 133 -2.58 -11.35 3.43
CA PRO A 133 -2.61 -12.21 4.62
C PRO A 133 -1.27 -12.28 5.34
N GLU A 134 -0.19 -12.37 4.59
CA GLU A 134 1.21 -12.49 5.04
C GLU A 134 1.90 -11.13 5.18
N CYS A 135 1.15 -10.07 5.55
CA CYS A 135 1.68 -8.71 5.63
C CYS A 135 2.89 -8.54 6.57
N ALA A 136 3.03 -9.38 7.60
CA ALA A 136 4.20 -9.39 8.47
C ALA A 136 5.45 -9.85 7.72
N ASP A 137 5.34 -10.93 6.94
CA ASP A 137 6.46 -11.47 6.17
C ASP A 137 6.90 -10.47 5.08
N VAL A 138 5.93 -9.80 4.44
CA VAL A 138 6.23 -8.71 3.48
C VAL A 138 7.04 -7.59 4.14
N ILE A 139 6.68 -7.21 5.38
CA ILE A 139 7.41 -6.17 6.12
C ILE A 139 8.82 -6.66 6.46
N ALA A 140 8.98 -7.89 6.94
CA ALA A 140 10.28 -8.46 7.28
C ALA A 140 11.21 -8.54 6.05
N HIS A 141 10.71 -9.07 4.92
CA HIS A 141 11.48 -9.14 3.68
C HIS A 141 11.87 -7.75 3.16
N GLY A 142 10.94 -6.80 3.18
CA GLY A 142 11.21 -5.42 2.77
C GLY A 142 12.22 -4.73 3.70
N ALA A 143 12.10 -4.91 5.01
CA ALA A 143 13.05 -4.36 5.98
C ALA A 143 14.47 -4.89 5.77
N ALA A 144 14.60 -6.18 5.45
CA ALA A 144 15.89 -6.79 5.12
C ALA A 144 16.52 -6.23 3.83
N ALA A 145 15.70 -5.77 2.87
CA ALA A 145 16.15 -5.22 1.58
C ALA A 145 16.49 -3.72 1.64
N LEU A 146 16.07 -3.00 2.68
CA LEU A 146 16.38 -1.59 2.83
C LEU A 146 17.89 -1.35 2.94
N SER A 147 18.39 -0.31 2.31
CA SER A 147 19.73 0.22 2.53
C SER A 147 19.85 0.83 3.94
N GLY A 148 21.09 1.03 4.42
CA GLY A 148 21.30 1.70 5.71
C GLY A 148 20.71 3.10 5.73
N GLY A 149 19.76 3.33 6.66
CA GLY A 149 18.97 4.57 6.74
C GLY A 149 17.77 4.63 5.80
N GLY A 150 17.54 3.59 5.00
CA GLY A 150 16.33 3.45 4.18
C GLY A 150 15.06 3.35 5.02
N ARG A 151 13.89 3.68 4.45
CA ARG A 151 12.64 3.79 5.21
C ARG A 151 11.51 2.97 4.61
N TRP A 152 10.74 2.33 5.48
CA TRP A 152 9.48 1.64 5.17
C TRP A 152 8.30 2.47 5.66
N VAL A 153 7.35 2.76 4.78
CA VAL A 153 6.14 3.52 5.14
C VAL A 153 4.90 2.77 4.68
N VAL A 154 3.95 2.60 5.59
CA VAL A 154 2.63 2.02 5.33
C VAL A 154 1.56 3.04 5.67
N LEU A 155 0.71 3.35 4.70
CA LEU A 155 -0.51 4.13 4.87
C LEU A 155 -1.70 3.20 4.59
N ASP A 156 -2.51 2.89 5.58
CA ASP A 156 -3.63 1.95 5.37
C ASP A 156 -4.83 2.27 6.26
N LEU A 157 -5.90 1.50 6.09
CA LEU A 157 -7.13 1.63 6.84
C LEU A 157 -7.11 0.75 8.09
N LYS A 158 -7.83 1.19 9.11
CA LYS A 158 -8.11 0.42 10.33
C LYS A 158 -9.54 0.66 10.81
N VAL A 159 -10.04 -0.21 11.64
CA VAL A 159 -11.22 0.09 12.44
C VAL A 159 -10.78 0.92 13.63
N PRO A 160 -11.42 2.07 13.91
CA PRO A 160 -11.08 2.87 15.09
C PRO A 160 -11.25 2.09 16.37
N ASP A 161 -10.34 2.29 17.32
CA ASP A 161 -10.47 1.71 18.65
C ASP A 161 -11.74 2.24 19.32
N ASN A 162 -12.43 1.40 20.09
CA ASN A 162 -13.70 1.73 20.74
C ASN A 162 -14.91 1.98 19.80
N THR A 163 -14.83 1.57 18.54
CA THR A 163 -16.01 1.62 17.65
C THR A 163 -17.00 0.53 18.07
N PRO A 164 -18.24 0.88 18.51
CA PRO A 164 -19.26 -0.11 18.77
C PRO A 164 -19.49 -1.00 17.54
N GLY A 165 -19.64 -2.32 17.76
CA GLY A 165 -19.73 -3.29 16.65
C GLY A 165 -20.81 -2.94 15.60
N TRP A 166 -21.95 -2.38 16.02
CA TRP A 166 -23.01 -1.95 15.11
C TRP A 166 -22.59 -0.75 14.23
N LEU A 167 -21.73 0.15 14.77
CA LEU A 167 -21.23 1.30 14.02
C LEU A 167 -20.10 0.90 13.07
N ALA A 168 -19.28 -0.08 13.48
CA ALA A 168 -18.31 -0.71 12.60
C ALA A 168 -19.02 -1.34 11.38
N GLN A 169 -20.14 -2.03 11.60
CA GLN A 169 -20.95 -2.63 10.53
C GLN A 169 -21.58 -1.59 9.59
N LEU A 170 -22.00 -0.42 10.08
CA LEU A 170 -22.50 0.68 9.26
C LEU A 170 -21.38 1.31 8.42
N GLY A 171 -20.20 1.51 9.00
CA GLY A 171 -19.01 1.97 8.27
C GLY A 171 -18.56 0.98 7.20
N THR A 172 -18.69 -0.32 7.46
CA THR A 172 -18.34 -1.40 6.53
C THR A 172 -19.29 -1.50 5.33
N ALA A 173 -20.50 -0.98 5.39
CA ALA A 173 -21.38 -0.93 4.22
C ALA A 173 -20.73 -0.17 3.05
N ILE A 174 -19.87 0.80 3.34
CA ILE A 174 -19.09 1.55 2.35
C ILE A 174 -17.88 0.72 1.87
N VAL A 175 -17.29 -0.09 2.75
CA VAL A 175 -16.10 -0.92 2.49
C VAL A 175 -16.43 -2.28 1.87
N ARG A 176 -17.69 -2.72 1.93
CA ARG A 176 -18.20 -4.01 1.40
C ARG A 176 -17.77 -4.36 -0.04
N HIS A 177 -17.23 -3.38 -0.74
CA HIS A 177 -16.79 -3.55 -2.13
C HIS A 177 -15.36 -4.11 -2.27
N PHE A 178 -14.58 -4.25 -1.19
CA PHE A 178 -13.12 -4.48 -1.32
C PHE A 178 -12.62 -5.83 -0.81
N ALA A 179 -13.32 -6.52 0.06
CA ALA A 179 -12.99 -7.88 0.52
C ALA A 179 -14.14 -8.46 1.32
N SER A 180 -14.02 -9.68 1.81
CA SER A 180 -14.83 -10.17 2.93
C SER A 180 -14.46 -9.37 4.18
N ILE A 181 -15.17 -8.27 4.38
CA ILE A 181 -14.90 -7.28 5.44
C ILE A 181 -14.91 -7.92 6.84
N ASP A 182 -15.79 -8.86 7.05
CA ASP A 182 -15.89 -9.55 8.33
C ASP A 182 -14.58 -10.29 8.66
N GLU A 183 -13.98 -10.95 7.69
CA GLU A 183 -12.68 -11.62 7.81
C GLU A 183 -11.54 -10.61 8.07
N TRP A 184 -11.53 -9.49 7.33
CA TRP A 184 -10.54 -8.43 7.50
C TRP A 184 -10.64 -7.78 8.90
N ILE A 185 -11.87 -7.51 9.38
CA ILE A 185 -12.08 -6.97 10.73
C ILE A 185 -11.63 -7.97 11.80
N MET A 186 -11.96 -9.25 11.64
CA MET A 186 -11.58 -10.30 12.60
C MET A 186 -10.07 -10.52 12.63
N ARG A 187 -9.40 -10.46 11.49
CA ARG A 187 -7.96 -10.65 11.36
C ARG A 187 -7.15 -9.48 11.94
N ARG A 188 -7.74 -8.27 12.03
CA ARG A 188 -7.11 -7.05 12.54
C ARG A 188 -5.72 -6.78 11.95
N PRO A 189 -5.56 -6.73 10.62
CA PRO A 189 -4.25 -6.67 9.97
C PRO A 189 -3.43 -5.43 10.36
N TRP A 190 -4.07 -4.35 10.77
CA TRP A 190 -3.38 -3.15 11.28
C TRP A 190 -2.56 -3.40 12.55
N GLU A 191 -2.99 -4.36 13.40
CA GLU A 191 -2.22 -4.76 14.59
C GLU A 191 -1.00 -5.58 14.17
N THR A 192 -1.17 -6.53 13.26
CA THR A 192 -0.07 -7.32 12.68
C THR A 192 0.96 -6.39 12.02
N ILE A 193 0.52 -5.44 11.19
CA ILE A 193 1.39 -4.44 10.56
C ILE A 193 2.14 -3.62 11.62
N ARG A 194 1.44 -3.15 12.66
CA ARG A 194 2.04 -2.37 13.74
C ARG A 194 3.15 -3.14 14.45
N THR A 195 2.87 -4.40 14.81
CA THR A 195 3.83 -5.28 15.48
C THR A 195 5.04 -5.54 14.59
N ALA A 196 4.85 -5.94 13.34
CA ALA A 196 5.93 -6.21 12.40
C ALA A 196 6.81 -4.96 12.16
N MET A 197 6.21 -3.77 12.00
CA MET A 197 6.98 -2.52 11.88
C MET A 197 7.81 -2.23 13.12
N GLN A 198 7.33 -2.59 14.32
CA GLN A 198 8.06 -2.41 15.58
C GLN A 198 9.19 -3.44 15.78
N GLU A 199 9.02 -4.64 15.27
CA GLU A 199 9.99 -5.73 15.42
C GLU A 199 11.12 -5.63 14.38
N GLU A 200 10.80 -5.22 13.16
CA GLU A 200 11.73 -5.28 12.02
C GLU A 200 12.47 -3.96 11.74
N LEU A 201 12.01 -2.83 12.29
CA LEU A 201 12.55 -1.52 11.97
C LEU A 201 12.98 -0.73 13.22
N ALA A 202 13.99 0.10 13.04
CA ALA A 202 14.38 1.11 14.02
C ALA A 202 13.46 2.34 13.94
N ASP A 203 13.36 3.07 15.06
CA ASP A 203 12.56 4.30 15.20
C ASP A 203 11.12 4.16 14.67
N PRO A 204 10.40 3.07 15.01
CA PRO A 204 9.06 2.85 14.52
C PRO A 204 8.10 3.92 15.03
N SER A 205 7.31 4.49 14.14
CA SER A 205 6.30 5.49 14.43
C SER A 205 4.92 5.03 13.95
N TRP A 206 3.90 5.45 14.69
CA TRP A 206 2.50 5.16 14.37
C TRP A 206 1.65 6.40 14.57
N THR A 207 0.96 6.84 13.53
CA THR A 207 0.08 8.02 13.57
C THR A 207 -1.31 7.62 13.08
N GLU A 208 -2.31 7.82 13.91
CA GLU A 208 -3.70 7.65 13.48
C GLU A 208 -4.17 8.86 12.69
N LEU A 209 -4.93 8.59 11.65
CA LEU A 209 -5.43 9.56 10.71
C LEU A 209 -6.96 9.47 10.62
N CYS A 210 -7.60 10.57 10.22
CA CYS A 210 -9.01 10.59 9.89
C CYS A 210 -9.89 9.97 11.00
N PHE A 211 -9.73 10.46 12.24
CA PHE A 211 -10.47 9.96 13.42
C PHE A 211 -10.27 8.46 13.69
N GLY A 212 -9.06 7.95 13.44
CA GLY A 212 -8.71 6.56 13.69
C GLY A 212 -9.17 5.56 12.62
N THR A 213 -9.71 6.03 11.47
CA THR A 213 -10.12 5.14 10.37
C THR A 213 -8.97 4.76 9.43
N ALA A 214 -7.82 5.42 9.58
CA ALA A 214 -6.60 5.12 8.85
C ALA A 214 -5.39 5.30 9.77
N PHE A 215 -4.25 4.78 9.33
CA PHE A 215 -2.97 4.97 10.02
C PHE A 215 -1.84 5.21 9.03
N LEU A 216 -0.81 5.86 9.52
CA LEU A 216 0.49 5.98 8.89
C LEU A 216 1.52 5.36 9.84
N ALA A 217 2.15 4.28 9.41
CA ALA A 217 3.26 3.65 10.09
C ALA A 217 4.56 3.93 9.31
N ALA A 218 5.65 4.20 10.01
CA ALA A 218 6.96 4.38 9.39
C ALA A 218 8.06 3.89 10.33
N GLY A 219 9.16 3.43 9.74
CA GLY A 219 10.37 3.06 10.47
C GLY A 219 11.58 3.08 9.51
N SER A 220 12.78 2.96 10.05
CA SER A 220 14.05 2.96 9.29
C SER A 220 14.85 1.69 9.53
N ARG A 221 15.77 1.40 8.62
CA ARG A 221 16.78 0.34 8.83
C ARG A 221 18.00 0.89 9.56
#